data_1c520ffa922c252c5ebcabf22e8d4225
#
_entry.id   1c520ffa922c252c5ebcabf22e8d4225
#
_cell.length_a   1.000
_cell.length_b   1.000
_cell.length_c   1.000
_cell.angle_alpha   90.00
_cell.angle_beta   90.00
_cell.angle_gamma   90.00
#
_symmetry.space_group_name_H-M   'P 1'
#
loop_
_entity.id
_entity.type
_entity.pdbx_description
1 polymer ?
#
loop_
_entity_poly.entity_id
_entity_poly.type
_entity_poly.pdbx_seq_one_letter_code
_entity_poly.pdbx_strand_id
1 'polypeptide(L)'
;AEIAGKTRVANPGCFPAAVLTALAPLLAHQLIEPGNIVIDAKTGISGAGRGGADSRFGYAESNENLFAYGLLKHTHMPEMATTIE
;
A
#
# COMPACT_ATOMS: atom_id res chain seq x y z
N ALA A 1 21.63 -2.88 -5.31
CA ALA A 1 22.60 -2.54 -6.36
C ALA A 1 22.10 -1.39 -7.26
N GLU A 2 20.82 -1.34 -7.59
CA GLU A 2 20.27 -0.32 -8.52
C GLU A 2 20.15 1.08 -7.88
N ILE A 3 20.09 1.17 -6.57
CA ILE A 3 19.97 2.45 -5.83
C ILE A 3 21.35 3.11 -5.65
N ALA A 4 22.42 2.33 -5.60
CA ALA A 4 23.76 2.87 -5.36
C ALA A 4 24.15 3.89 -6.45
N GLY A 5 24.59 5.06 -6.02
CA GLY A 5 25.01 6.16 -6.89
C GLY A 5 23.86 6.96 -7.55
N LYS A 6 22.59 6.68 -7.23
CA LYS A 6 21.47 7.47 -7.71
C LYS A 6 21.22 8.71 -6.86
N THR A 7 20.94 9.82 -7.50
CA THR A 7 20.64 11.10 -6.83
C THR A 7 19.16 11.24 -6.50
N ARG A 8 18.29 10.43 -7.10
CA ARG A 8 16.85 10.41 -6.86
C ARG A 8 16.38 8.96 -6.78
N VAL A 9 15.61 8.64 -5.76
CA VAL A 9 15.04 7.32 -5.54
C VAL A 9 13.56 7.48 -5.23
N ALA A 10 12.71 6.80 -5.98
CA ALA A 10 11.29 6.70 -5.66
C ALA A 10 11.12 5.69 -4.52
N ASN A 11 10.44 6.11 -3.46
CA ASN A 11 10.08 5.23 -2.36
C ASN A 11 8.65 4.72 -2.58
N PRO A 12 8.38 3.42 -2.39
CA PRO A 12 7.04 2.88 -2.56
C PRO A 12 6.07 3.45 -1.53
N GLY A 13 4.78 3.43 -1.85
CA GLY A 13 3.72 3.71 -0.89
C GLY A 13 3.70 2.70 0.26
N CYS A 14 3.02 3.04 1.37
CA CYS A 14 3.01 2.19 2.57
C CYS A 14 2.37 0.81 2.33
N PHE A 15 1.22 0.75 1.66
CA PHE A 15 0.61 -0.54 1.30
C PHE A 15 1.46 -1.34 0.32
N PRO A 16 1.96 -0.77 -0.81
CA PRO A 16 2.90 -1.48 -1.67
C PRO A 16 4.12 -2.01 -0.93
N ALA A 17 4.74 -1.21 -0.07
CA ALA A 17 5.89 -1.68 0.71
C ALA A 17 5.56 -2.91 1.57
N ALA A 18 4.44 -2.88 2.30
CA ALA A 18 4.01 -3.99 3.14
C ALA A 18 3.67 -5.24 2.31
N VAL A 19 2.85 -5.08 1.28
CA VAL A 19 2.35 -6.17 0.44
C VAL A 19 3.48 -6.81 -0.36
N LEU A 20 4.29 -6.00 -1.05
CA LEU A 20 5.36 -6.52 -1.91
C LEU A 20 6.47 -7.18 -1.10
N THR A 21 6.76 -6.68 0.11
CA THR A 21 7.71 -7.35 1.01
C THR A 21 7.25 -8.76 1.37
N ALA A 22 5.95 -8.97 1.54
CA ALA A 22 5.38 -10.29 1.83
C ALA A 22 5.30 -11.18 0.58
N LEU A 23 4.84 -10.63 -0.56
CA LEU A 23 4.54 -11.41 -1.76
C LEU A 23 5.76 -11.68 -2.63
N ALA A 24 6.72 -10.76 -2.73
CA ALA A 24 7.85 -10.90 -3.64
C ALA A 24 8.65 -12.21 -3.47
N PRO A 25 9.02 -12.64 -2.25
CA PRO A 25 9.70 -13.92 -2.10
C PRO A 25 8.82 -15.12 -2.50
N LEU A 26 7.52 -15.07 -2.24
CA LEU A 26 6.60 -16.16 -2.58
C LEU A 26 6.45 -16.30 -4.11
N LEU A 27 6.33 -15.18 -4.80
CA LEU A 27 6.26 -15.14 -6.26
C LEU A 27 7.60 -15.55 -6.91
N ALA A 28 8.72 -15.04 -6.40
CA ALA A 28 10.05 -15.36 -6.91
C ALA A 28 10.39 -16.85 -6.80
N HIS A 29 9.88 -17.52 -5.77
CA HIS A 29 10.05 -18.96 -5.56
C HIS A 29 8.89 -19.80 -6.13
N GLN A 30 7.96 -19.18 -6.88
CA GLN A 30 6.80 -19.85 -7.49
C GLN A 30 5.95 -20.65 -6.47
N LEU A 31 5.86 -20.13 -5.25
CA LEU A 31 5.05 -20.73 -4.19
C LEU A 31 3.58 -20.30 -4.26
N ILE A 32 3.31 -19.22 -4.97
CA ILE A 32 1.97 -18.71 -5.27
C ILE A 32 1.90 -18.26 -6.73
N GLU A 33 0.69 -18.26 -7.29
CA GLU A 33 0.43 -17.72 -8.62
C GLU A 33 0.12 -16.22 -8.56
N PRO A 34 0.54 -15.42 -9.55
CA PRO A 34 0.29 -13.97 -9.57
C PRO A 34 -1.18 -13.61 -9.81
N GLY A 35 -1.97 -14.55 -10.34
CA GLY A 35 -3.40 -14.33 -10.59
C GLY A 35 -4.26 -14.44 -9.32
N ASN A 36 -5.33 -13.64 -9.24
CA ASN A 36 -6.36 -13.71 -8.18
C ASN A 36 -5.83 -13.49 -6.75
N ILE A 37 -4.86 -12.60 -6.58
CA ILE A 37 -4.37 -12.20 -5.26
C ILE A 37 -5.37 -11.21 -4.65
N VAL A 38 -5.88 -11.54 -3.47
CA VAL A 38 -6.74 -10.65 -2.68
C VAL A 38 -5.94 -10.07 -1.52
N ILE A 39 -5.95 -8.75 -1.39
CA ILE A 39 -5.22 -8.03 -0.35
C ILE A 39 -6.24 -7.28 0.52
N ASP A 40 -6.34 -7.68 1.77
CA ASP A 40 -7.10 -6.95 2.79
C ASP A 40 -6.12 -6.24 3.73
N ALA A 41 -5.86 -4.97 3.46
CA ALA A 41 -4.87 -4.17 4.16
C ALA A 41 -5.52 -3.06 5.00
N LYS A 42 -5.07 -2.91 6.22
CA LYS A 42 -5.57 -1.94 7.18
C LYS A 42 -4.46 -0.96 7.58
N THR A 43 -4.84 0.29 7.85
CA THR A 43 -3.90 1.33 8.28
C THR A 43 -4.53 2.21 9.36
N GLY A 44 -3.70 2.85 10.17
CA GLY A 44 -4.15 3.90 11.07
C GLY A 44 -4.35 5.23 10.36
N ILE A 45 -5.10 6.14 10.98
CA ILE A 45 -5.41 7.47 10.45
C ILE A 45 -4.17 8.33 10.16
N SER A 46 -3.06 8.05 10.85
CA SER A 46 -1.78 8.73 10.59
C SER A 46 -1.26 8.54 9.16
N GLY A 47 -1.70 7.49 8.47
CA GLY A 47 -1.39 7.25 7.06
C GLY A 47 -1.91 8.33 6.11
N ALA A 48 -2.92 9.09 6.52
CA ALA A 48 -3.45 10.24 5.76
C ALA A 48 -2.53 11.49 5.85
N GLY A 49 -1.50 11.46 6.69
CA GLY A 49 -0.59 12.58 6.90
C GLY A 49 -1.17 13.68 7.78
N ARG A 50 -0.36 14.71 8.00
CA ARG A 50 -0.79 15.90 8.76
C ARG A 50 -1.70 16.78 7.91
N GLY A 51 -2.83 17.18 8.47
CA GLY A 51 -3.74 18.12 7.80
C GLY A 51 -4.52 17.52 6.64
N GLY A 52 -4.78 16.23 6.68
CA GLY A 52 -5.71 15.59 5.74
C GLY A 52 -7.00 16.40 5.69
N ALA A 53 -7.34 16.92 4.51
CA ALA A 53 -8.49 17.81 4.29
C ALA A 53 -9.85 17.12 4.53
N ASP A 54 -9.84 15.80 4.69
CA ASP A 54 -11.05 15.00 4.90
C ASP A 54 -11.30 14.80 6.40
N SER A 55 -12.37 15.37 6.90
CA SER A 55 -12.81 15.25 8.31
C SER A 55 -13.00 13.81 8.77
N ARG A 56 -13.26 12.88 7.83
CA ARG A 56 -13.41 11.45 8.13
C ARG A 56 -12.15 10.82 8.73
N PHE A 57 -10.99 11.41 8.51
CA PHE A 57 -9.73 10.98 9.11
C PHE A 57 -9.42 11.68 10.43
N GLY A 58 -10.35 12.48 10.94
CA GLY A 58 -10.24 13.07 12.27
C GLY A 58 -10.36 12.02 13.36
N TYR A 59 -9.73 12.28 14.51
CA TYR A 59 -9.75 11.35 15.64
C TYR A 59 -11.19 11.01 16.10
N ALA A 60 -12.06 12.01 16.18
CA ALA A 60 -13.44 11.82 16.63
C ALA A 60 -14.24 10.86 15.75
N GLU A 61 -14.01 10.87 14.44
CA GLU A 61 -14.70 10.02 13.47
C GLU A 61 -14.06 8.63 13.35
N SER A 62 -12.76 8.53 13.62
CA SER A 62 -11.98 7.32 13.39
C SER A 62 -11.74 6.50 14.64
N ASN A 63 -11.99 7.06 15.85
CA ASN A 63 -11.77 6.36 17.09
C ASN A 63 -12.73 5.16 17.22
N GLU A 64 -12.18 3.99 17.54
CA GLU A 64 -12.92 2.73 17.64
C GLU A 64 -13.78 2.39 16.40
N ASN A 65 -13.37 2.88 15.23
CA ASN A 65 -14.08 2.72 13.97
C ASN A 65 -13.17 2.17 12.88
N LEU A 66 -13.78 1.54 11.87
CA LEU A 66 -13.12 1.03 10.68
C LEU A 66 -13.98 1.34 9.46
N PHE A 67 -13.41 1.97 8.46
CA PHE A 67 -14.10 2.25 7.20
C PHE A 67 -13.16 2.11 6.00
N ALA A 68 -13.73 1.72 4.87
CA ALA A 68 -13.00 1.66 3.61
C ALA A 68 -12.86 3.05 2.99
N TYR A 69 -11.73 3.30 2.34
CA TYR A 69 -11.49 4.55 1.62
C TYR A 69 -10.84 4.28 0.25
N GLY A 70 -10.94 5.25 -0.65
CA GLY A 70 -10.33 5.15 -1.98
C GLY A 70 -10.86 3.99 -2.83
N LEU A 71 -12.10 3.55 -2.59
CA LEU A 71 -12.70 2.42 -3.27
C LEU A 71 -12.57 2.52 -4.80
N LEU A 72 -12.08 1.47 -5.42
CA LEU A 72 -11.85 1.31 -6.87
C LEU A 72 -10.89 2.32 -7.51
N LYS A 73 -10.27 3.22 -6.75
CA LYS A 73 -9.39 4.27 -7.26
C LYS A 73 -8.20 4.60 -6.36
N HIS A 74 -7.85 3.69 -5.46
CA HIS A 74 -6.69 3.89 -4.59
C HIS A 74 -5.40 3.83 -5.41
N THR A 75 -4.56 4.86 -5.29
CA THR A 75 -3.33 5.02 -6.09
C THR A 75 -2.30 3.90 -5.91
N HIS A 76 -2.31 3.21 -4.78
CA HIS A 76 -1.42 2.07 -4.53
C HIS A 76 -1.82 0.79 -5.26
N MET A 77 -3.06 0.67 -5.75
CA MET A 77 -3.47 -0.52 -6.52
C MET A 77 -2.64 -0.73 -7.78
N PRO A 78 -2.54 0.25 -8.71
CA PRO A 78 -1.73 0.07 -9.90
C PRO A 78 -0.24 -0.11 -9.58
N GLU A 79 0.27 0.52 -8.52
CA GLU A 79 1.66 0.35 -8.10
C GLU A 79 1.96 -1.11 -7.70
N MET A 80 1.08 -1.75 -6.95
CA MET A 80 1.21 -3.17 -6.59
C MET A 80 1.05 -4.07 -7.80
N ALA A 81 0.02 -3.86 -8.62
CA ALA A 81 -0.25 -4.69 -9.80
C ALA A 81 0.94 -4.70 -10.77
N THR A 82 1.46 -3.53 -11.12
CA THR A 82 2.62 -3.40 -12.04
C THR A 82 3.87 -4.09 -11.52
N THR A 83 4.01 -4.27 -10.22
CA THR A 83 5.19 -4.91 -9.62
C THR A 83 5.02 -6.43 -9.51
N ILE A 84 3.78 -6.92 -9.40
CA ILE A 84 3.45 -8.34 -9.29
C ILE A 84 3.45 -9.02 -10.67
N GLU A 85 3.06 -8.32 -11.73
CA GLU A 85 3.10 -8.79 -13.12
C GLU A 85 4.54 -8.91 -13.65
#